data_7af70e1c2ee5cf0aa107f6006d2f3dd8
#
_entry.id   7af70e1c2ee5cf0aa107f6006d2f3dd8
#
_cell.length_a   1.000
_cell.length_b   1.000
_cell.length_c   1.000
_cell.angle_alpha   90.00
_cell.angle_beta   90.00
_cell.angle_gamma   90.00
#
_symmetry.space_group_name_H-M   'P 1'
#
loop_
_entity.id
_entity.type
_entity.pdbx_description
1 polymer ?
#
loop_
_entity_poly.entity_id
_entity_poly.type
_entity_poly.pdbx_seq_one_letter_code
_entity_poly.pdbx_strand_id
1 'polypeptide(L)'
;MNYKTIQLAYDSGVATITLNRPDKRNAISFELIDDLLRALEEVEASDARVLIVTGAGKAFSSGMDLDNLKALIGRSPEDNLKDSETMVRLFRTLYEFPKVTIAAVNGA
;
A
#
# COMPACT_ATOMS: atom_id res chain seq x y z
N MET A 1 12.25 -6.64 -7.54
CA MET A 1 11.26 -5.91 -8.36
C MET A 1 11.24 -4.46 -7.92
N ASN A 2 11.16 -3.54 -8.87
CA ASN A 2 11.16 -2.11 -8.56
C ASN A 2 9.74 -1.57 -8.49
N TYR A 3 9.47 -0.77 -7.45
CA TYR A 3 8.19 -0.10 -7.26
C TYR A 3 8.39 1.42 -7.35
N LYS A 4 7.37 2.14 -7.80
CA LYS A 4 7.43 3.60 -7.95
C LYS A 4 6.98 4.35 -6.69
N THR A 5 5.98 3.82 -6.01
CA THR A 5 5.33 4.52 -4.89
C THR A 5 5.64 3.92 -3.53
N ILE A 6 6.38 2.83 -3.50
CA ILE A 6 6.80 2.18 -2.25
C ILE A 6 8.24 1.72 -2.37
N GLN A 7 8.84 1.42 -1.24
CA GLN A 7 10.12 0.73 -1.16
C GLN A 7 9.92 -0.56 -0.38
N LEU A 8 10.55 -1.62 -0.82
CA LEU A 8 10.52 -2.91 -0.15
C LEU A 8 11.95 -3.34 0.17
N ALA A 9 12.20 -3.63 1.42
CA ALA A 9 13.51 -4.05 1.90
C ALA A 9 13.36 -5.26 2.81
N TYR A 10 14.38 -6.09 2.83
CA TYR A 10 14.44 -7.29 3.68
C TYR A 10 15.67 -7.22 4.57
N ASP A 11 15.51 -7.58 5.84
CA ASP A 11 16.61 -7.67 6.78
C ASP A 11 16.28 -8.69 7.87
N SER A 12 17.07 -9.74 7.97
CA SER A 12 16.99 -10.72 9.06
C SER A 12 15.59 -11.30 9.28
N GLY A 13 14.92 -11.66 8.20
CA GLY A 13 13.58 -12.25 8.26
C GLY A 13 12.45 -11.23 8.38
N VAL A 14 12.76 -9.94 8.29
CA VAL A 14 11.78 -8.86 8.34
C VAL A 14 11.69 -8.20 6.97
N ALA A 15 10.48 -8.11 6.41
CA ALA A 15 10.22 -7.32 5.23
C ALA A 15 9.65 -5.98 5.67
N THR A 16 10.15 -4.89 5.11
CA THR A 16 9.64 -3.55 5.39
C THR A 16 9.16 -2.93 4.10
N ILE A 17 7.88 -2.59 4.07
CA ILE A 17 7.29 -1.79 3.00
C ILE A 17 7.20 -0.36 3.50
N THR A 18 7.85 0.56 2.78
CA THR A 18 7.80 1.98 3.10
C THR A 18 6.97 2.68 2.03
N LEU A 19 5.85 3.29 2.44
CA LEU A 19 5.06 4.12 1.55
C LEU A 19 5.91 5.33 1.17
N ASN A 20 6.12 5.57 -0.12
CA ASN A 20 7.12 6.52 -0.59
C ASN A 20 6.56 7.56 -1.55
N ARG A 21 5.57 8.29 -1.06
CA ARG A 21 5.04 9.51 -1.71
C ARG A 21 5.07 10.66 -0.69
N PRO A 22 6.25 11.01 -0.15
CA PRO A 22 6.32 11.97 0.97
C PRO A 22 5.83 13.37 0.60
N ASP A 23 5.95 13.79 -0.65
CA ASP A 23 5.43 15.06 -1.16
C ASP A 23 3.90 15.09 -1.22
N LYS A 24 3.24 13.94 -1.17
CA LYS A 24 1.79 13.78 -1.12
C LYS A 24 1.33 13.21 0.22
N ARG A 25 2.18 13.25 1.24
CA ARG A 25 1.92 12.71 2.58
C ARG A 25 1.48 11.24 2.51
N ASN A 26 2.06 10.51 1.57
CA ASN A 26 1.78 9.08 1.32
C ASN A 26 0.30 8.80 1.08
N ALA A 27 -0.36 9.71 0.37
CA ALA A 27 -1.76 9.52 -0.04
C ALA A 27 -1.90 8.27 -0.90
N ILE A 28 -3.00 7.54 -0.70
CA ILE A 28 -3.27 6.28 -1.39
C ILE A 28 -3.81 6.58 -2.78
N SER A 29 -2.98 6.30 -3.79
CA SER A 29 -3.35 6.38 -5.20
C SER A 29 -3.60 4.97 -5.73
N PHE A 30 -4.18 4.87 -6.93
CA PHE A 30 -4.36 3.56 -7.58
C PHE A 30 -3.02 2.89 -7.85
N GLU A 31 -2.00 3.67 -8.21
CA GLU A 31 -0.66 3.16 -8.42
C GLU A 31 -0.06 2.59 -7.12
N LEU A 32 -0.28 3.28 -6.00
CA LEU A 32 0.18 2.81 -4.69
C LEU A 32 -0.49 1.48 -4.32
N ILE A 33 -1.80 1.37 -4.57
CA ILE A 33 -2.54 0.13 -4.30
C ILE A 33 -1.96 -1.02 -5.12
N ASP A 34 -1.69 -0.79 -6.40
CA ASP A 34 -1.08 -1.79 -7.28
C ASP A 34 0.28 -2.23 -6.78
N ASP A 35 1.13 -1.27 -6.43
CA ASP A 35 2.46 -1.57 -5.90
C ASP A 35 2.37 -2.36 -4.61
N LEU A 36 1.46 -1.97 -3.70
CA LEU A 36 1.26 -2.68 -2.44
C LEU A 36 0.80 -4.12 -2.66
N LEU A 37 -0.16 -4.35 -3.55
CA LEU A 37 -0.65 -5.70 -3.82
C LEU A 37 0.46 -6.59 -4.37
N ARG A 38 1.28 -6.07 -5.28
CA ARG A 38 2.41 -6.82 -5.82
C ARG A 38 3.47 -7.08 -4.76
N ALA A 39 3.76 -6.10 -3.92
CA ALA A 39 4.73 -6.27 -2.84
C ALA A 39 4.26 -7.29 -1.81
N LEU A 40 2.97 -7.28 -1.48
CA LEU A 40 2.40 -8.26 -0.55
C LEU A 40 2.52 -9.68 -1.09
N GLU A 41 2.29 -9.89 -2.38
CA GLU A 41 2.53 -11.17 -3.03
C GLU A 41 4.00 -11.60 -2.90
N GLU A 42 4.91 -10.68 -3.17
CA GLU A 42 6.35 -10.97 -3.08
C GLU A 42 6.76 -11.35 -1.66
N VAL A 43 6.29 -10.59 -0.67
CA VAL A 43 6.62 -10.87 0.74
C VAL A 43 6.03 -12.20 1.19
N GLU A 44 4.81 -12.52 0.77
CA GLU A 44 4.18 -13.80 1.12
C GLU A 44 5.00 -14.98 0.60
N ALA A 45 5.55 -14.86 -0.60
CA ALA A 45 6.37 -15.91 -1.21
C ALA A 45 7.80 -15.92 -0.70
N SER A 46 8.22 -14.93 0.07
CA SER A 46 9.60 -14.82 0.58
C SER A 46 9.79 -15.58 1.90
N ASP A 47 11.03 -15.62 2.36
CA ASP A 47 11.37 -16.22 3.66
C ASP A 47 11.12 -15.27 4.83
N ALA A 48 10.67 -14.04 4.59
CA ALA A 48 10.36 -13.12 5.66
C ALA A 48 9.23 -13.68 6.55
N ARG A 49 9.36 -13.48 7.85
CA ARG A 49 8.40 -13.95 8.84
C ARG A 49 7.52 -12.82 9.37
N VAL A 50 7.99 -11.58 9.22
CA VAL A 50 7.31 -10.38 9.71
C VAL A 50 7.28 -9.35 8.60
N LEU A 51 6.16 -8.67 8.47
CA LEU A 51 6.00 -7.54 7.58
C LEU A 51 5.79 -6.28 8.40
N ILE A 52 6.59 -5.25 8.13
CA ILE A 52 6.42 -3.92 8.69
C ILE A 52 5.96 -2.99 7.57
N VAL A 53 4.94 -2.19 7.83
CA VAL A 53 4.51 -1.13 6.90
C VAL A 53 4.70 0.21 7.60
N THR A 54 5.39 1.12 6.97
CA THR A 54 5.65 2.45 7.49
C THR A 54 5.58 3.48 6.36
N GLY A 55 5.74 4.76 6.68
CA GLY A 55 5.71 5.83 5.70
C GLY A 55 7.01 6.61 5.66
N ALA A 56 7.42 7.02 4.46
CA ALA A 56 8.57 7.91 4.27
C ALA A 56 8.18 9.34 4.68
N GLY A 57 9.12 10.04 5.30
CA GLY A 57 8.90 11.43 5.71
C GLY A 57 8.10 11.55 7.01
N LYS A 58 7.27 12.58 7.08
CA LYS A 58 6.57 12.95 8.33
C LYS A 58 5.25 12.25 8.54
N ALA A 59 4.64 11.70 7.49
CA ALA A 59 3.32 11.09 7.56
C ALA A 59 3.39 9.60 7.30
N PHE A 60 2.52 8.85 7.95
CA PHE A 60 2.28 7.46 7.57
C PHE A 60 1.47 7.41 6.28
N SER A 61 0.25 7.90 6.30
CA SER A 61 -0.59 8.09 5.12
C SER A 61 -1.71 9.08 5.45
N SER A 62 -1.96 10.01 4.52
CA SER A 62 -3.05 10.98 4.67
C SER A 62 -4.40 10.43 4.18
N GLY A 63 -4.43 9.17 3.75
CA GLY A 63 -5.64 8.57 3.22
C GLY A 63 -5.72 8.63 1.70
N MET A 64 -6.94 8.60 1.15
CA MET A 64 -7.14 8.54 -0.29
C MET A 64 -6.62 9.78 -1.01
N ASP A 65 -5.93 9.56 -2.13
CA ASP A 65 -5.42 10.62 -2.99
C ASP A 65 -6.59 11.42 -3.60
N LEU A 66 -6.58 12.76 -3.42
CA LEU A 66 -7.67 13.62 -3.88
C LEU A 66 -7.82 13.64 -5.40
N ASP A 67 -6.71 13.54 -6.13
CA ASP A 67 -6.75 13.50 -7.59
C ASP A 67 -7.43 12.23 -8.08
N ASN A 68 -7.22 11.12 -7.39
CA ASN A 68 -7.89 9.86 -7.69
C ASN A 68 -9.39 9.93 -7.37
N LEU A 69 -9.76 10.59 -6.27
CA LEU A 69 -11.17 10.81 -5.94
C LEU A 69 -11.87 11.64 -7.02
N LYS A 70 -11.21 12.69 -7.50
CA LYS A 70 -11.75 13.53 -8.58
C LYS A 70 -11.92 12.72 -9.87
N ALA A 71 -10.99 11.84 -10.17
CA ALA A 71 -11.07 11.00 -11.35
C ALA A 71 -12.28 10.06 -11.30
N LEU A 72 -12.71 9.62 -10.11
CA LEU A 72 -13.88 8.76 -9.94
C LEU A 72 -15.18 9.44 -10.34
N ILE A 73 -15.28 10.77 -10.21
CA ILE A 73 -16.51 11.51 -10.49
C ILE A 73 -16.94 11.38 -11.96
N GLY A 74 -15.98 11.36 -12.87
CA GLY A 74 -16.24 11.27 -14.30
C GLY A 74 -16.29 9.86 -14.87
N ARG A 75 -16.20 8.84 -14.04
CA ARG A 75 -16.09 7.45 -14.49
C ARG A 75 -17.44 6.75 -14.45
N SER A 76 -17.54 5.64 -15.21
CA SER A 76 -18.74 4.82 -15.20
C SER A 76 -18.91 4.11 -13.86
N PRO A 77 -20.15 3.74 -13.49
CA PRO A 77 -20.36 2.92 -12.28
C PRO A 77 -19.59 1.61 -12.29
N GLU A 78 -19.39 1.00 -13.45
CA GLU A 78 -18.64 -0.24 -13.60
C GLU A 78 -17.17 -0.05 -13.25
N ASP A 79 -16.56 1.02 -13.73
CA ASP A 79 -15.17 1.36 -13.43
C ASP A 79 -14.99 1.70 -11.95
N ASN A 80 -15.94 2.42 -11.37
CA ASN A 80 -15.92 2.74 -9.94
C ASN A 80 -16.03 1.48 -9.08
N LEU A 81 -16.84 0.52 -9.49
CA LEU A 81 -16.96 -0.77 -8.81
C LEU A 81 -15.64 -1.53 -8.84
N LYS A 82 -14.97 -1.56 -10.00
CA LYS A 82 -13.66 -2.20 -10.14
C LYS A 82 -12.63 -1.60 -9.18
N ASP A 83 -12.58 -0.28 -9.09
CA ASP A 83 -11.64 0.40 -8.19
C ASP A 83 -11.96 0.12 -6.73
N SER A 84 -13.24 0.08 -6.38
CA SER A 84 -13.67 -0.28 -5.02
C SER A 84 -13.29 -1.71 -4.69
N GLU A 85 -13.47 -2.64 -5.62
CA GLU A 85 -13.07 -4.03 -5.45
C GLU A 85 -11.56 -4.18 -5.24
N THR A 86 -10.76 -3.41 -5.98
CA THR A 86 -9.31 -3.43 -5.84
C THR A 86 -8.89 -2.92 -4.47
N MET A 87 -9.53 -1.86 -3.98
CA MET A 87 -9.27 -1.33 -2.65
C MET A 87 -9.65 -2.32 -1.56
N VAL A 88 -10.83 -2.95 -1.68
CA VAL A 88 -11.26 -4.00 -0.75
C VAL A 88 -10.27 -5.16 -0.76
N ARG A 89 -9.79 -5.54 -1.93
CA ARG A 89 -8.79 -6.60 -2.07
C ARG A 89 -7.50 -6.26 -1.33
N LEU A 90 -7.04 -5.01 -1.40
CA LEU A 90 -5.85 -4.59 -0.67
C LEU A 90 -6.03 -4.75 0.83
N PHE A 91 -7.12 -4.21 1.39
CA PHE A 91 -7.35 -4.28 2.83
C PHE A 91 -7.61 -5.71 3.30
N ARG A 92 -8.30 -6.51 2.51
CA ARG A 92 -8.51 -7.92 2.82
C ARG A 92 -7.18 -8.68 2.81
N THR A 93 -6.31 -8.43 1.82
CA THR A 93 -5.00 -9.06 1.73
C THR A 93 -4.16 -8.73 2.96
N LEU A 94 -4.19 -7.48 3.41
CA LEU A 94 -3.49 -7.06 4.63
C LEU A 94 -4.07 -7.74 5.87
N TYR A 95 -5.39 -7.77 5.99
CA TYR A 95 -6.08 -8.35 7.14
C TYR A 95 -5.84 -9.85 7.24
N GLU A 96 -5.87 -10.56 6.12
CA GLU A 96 -5.71 -12.01 6.07
C GLU A 96 -4.26 -12.45 5.85
N PHE A 97 -3.31 -11.51 5.86
CA PHE A 97 -1.92 -11.81 5.54
C PHE A 97 -1.39 -12.89 6.47
N PRO A 98 -0.78 -13.98 5.91
CA PRO A 98 -0.40 -15.17 6.70
C PRO A 98 0.89 -15.00 7.52
N LYS A 99 1.37 -13.79 7.68
CA LYS A 99 2.56 -13.46 8.47
C LYS A 99 2.21 -12.35 9.44
N VAL A 100 2.99 -12.21 10.51
CA VAL A 100 2.82 -11.10 11.45
C VAL A 100 3.01 -9.78 10.71
N THR A 101 2.03 -8.90 10.81
CA THR A 101 2.06 -7.58 10.16
C THR A 101 2.00 -6.49 11.20
N ILE A 102 2.95 -5.55 11.13
CA ILE A 102 3.07 -4.44 12.06
C ILE A 102 2.97 -3.14 11.29
N ALA A 103 2.04 -2.28 11.68
CA ALA A 103 1.97 -0.91 11.16
C ALA A 103 2.83 -0.02 12.06
N ALA A 104 3.97 0.43 11.55
CA ALA A 104 4.83 1.37 12.27
C ALA A 104 4.42 2.79 11.89
N VAL A 105 3.40 3.29 12.59
CA VAL A 105 2.79 4.59 12.29
C VAL A 105 3.72 5.70 12.76
N ASN A 106 4.34 6.41 11.81
CA ASN A 106 5.36 7.42 12.06
C ASN A 106 4.82 8.85 12.06
N GLY A 107 3.53 9.01 11.94
CA GLY A 107 2.84 10.31 11.92
C GLY A 107 1.41 10.15 11.45
N ALA A 108 0.76 11.27 11.22
CA ALA A 108 -0.62 11.26 10.76
C ALA A 108 -0.77 10.80 9.31
#